data_216d924e2f5f9dc9e02857fa56869c24
#
_entry.id   216d924e2f5f9dc9e02857fa56869c24
#
_cell.length_a   1.000
_cell.length_b   1.000
_cell.length_c   1.000
_cell.angle_alpha   90.00
_cell.angle_beta   90.00
_cell.angle_gamma   90.00
#
_symmetry.space_group_name_H-M   'P 1'
#
loop_
_entity.id
_entity.type
_entity.pdbx_description
1 polymer ?
#
loop_
_entity_poly.entity_id
_entity_poly.type
_entity_poly.pdbx_seq_one_letter_code
_entity_poly.pdbx_strand_id
1 'polypeptide(L)'
;MSAAHAARPVAAPALHTLQWRWLQPADLGAVEALHHHSIAGMPAPLVKTESHDFLASVLHGRGQVIGALSGDELVAYGLLLHQLLPSDDPRPELHLPPQQPLAKLAGASVAPHWRGQRLQHQLIQRRMARADSSAVLFVTAAPGNHASWRSLLACGFSVRALERCYGGFSRYLLAYDPAHPTLASASTVFADIDCLDLVRQQRLIDAGWHGIAPGHAAGSLRWAPQLATTAALGAQR
;
A
#
# COMPACT_ATOMS: atom_id res chain seq x y z
N MET A 1 21.33 -30.42 36.99
CA MET A 1 20.00 -30.52 36.39
C MET A 1 19.50 -29.08 36.21
N SER A 2 19.63 -28.51 35.02
CA SER A 2 19.24 -27.12 34.75
C SER A 2 17.83 -27.11 34.16
N ALA A 3 16.89 -26.50 34.87
CA ALA A 3 15.51 -26.36 34.39
C ALA A 3 15.45 -25.23 33.38
N ALA A 4 15.20 -25.59 32.12
CA ALA A 4 14.92 -24.64 31.06
C ALA A 4 13.60 -23.93 31.37
N HIS A 5 13.68 -22.63 31.61
CA HIS A 5 12.49 -21.77 31.76
C HIS A 5 11.90 -21.60 30.37
N ALA A 6 10.85 -22.35 30.05
CA ALA A 6 10.06 -22.13 28.85
C ALA A 6 9.34 -20.78 28.98
N ALA A 7 9.71 -19.82 28.13
CA ALA A 7 9.03 -18.54 28.05
C ALA A 7 7.55 -18.78 27.71
N ARG A 8 6.65 -18.30 28.56
CA ARG A 8 5.19 -18.32 28.28
C ARG A 8 4.92 -17.52 27.00
N PRO A 9 4.09 -18.03 26.11
CA PRO A 9 3.67 -17.24 24.96
C PRO A 9 2.90 -16.02 25.47
N VAL A 10 3.38 -14.83 25.09
CA VAL A 10 2.67 -13.57 25.34
C VAL A 10 1.36 -13.65 24.55
N ALA A 11 0.22 -13.62 25.24
CA ALA A 11 -1.09 -13.62 24.60
C ALA A 11 -1.19 -12.42 23.64
N ALA A 12 -1.66 -12.66 22.41
CA ALA A 12 -1.86 -11.59 21.45
C ALA A 12 -2.84 -10.55 22.05
N PRO A 13 -2.49 -9.27 22.07
CA PRO A 13 -3.35 -8.25 22.66
C PRO A 13 -4.66 -8.15 21.88
N ALA A 14 -5.76 -7.91 22.60
CA ALA A 14 -7.10 -7.87 22.03
C ALA A 14 -7.29 -6.61 21.14
N LEU A 15 -7.68 -6.79 19.89
CA LEU A 15 -7.94 -5.70 18.94
C LEU A 15 -8.98 -4.67 19.41
N HIS A 16 -9.83 -5.06 20.36
CA HIS A 16 -10.92 -4.22 20.89
C HIS A 16 -10.44 -3.03 21.74
N THR A 17 -9.17 -2.95 22.07
CA THR A 17 -8.60 -1.88 22.90
C THR A 17 -7.78 -0.85 22.12
N LEU A 18 -7.66 -0.99 20.77
CA LEU A 18 -6.88 -0.04 19.98
C LEU A 18 -7.61 1.29 19.80
N GLN A 19 -6.94 2.35 20.20
CA GLN A 19 -7.38 3.71 19.90
C GLN A 19 -6.80 4.17 18.59
N TRP A 20 -7.63 4.75 17.71
CA TRP A 20 -7.23 5.28 16.42
C TRP A 20 -7.34 6.79 16.43
N ARG A 21 -6.26 7.47 16.06
CA ARG A 21 -6.26 8.93 15.92
C ARG A 21 -5.33 9.41 14.82
N TRP A 22 -5.59 10.60 14.32
CA TRP A 22 -4.65 11.32 13.47
C TRP A 22 -3.55 11.90 14.35
N LEU A 23 -2.30 11.54 13.99
CA LEU A 23 -1.11 11.91 14.74
C LEU A 23 -0.76 13.37 14.48
N GLN A 24 -0.09 13.98 15.45
CA GLN A 24 0.33 15.38 15.46
C GLN A 24 1.87 15.47 15.37
N PRO A 25 2.47 16.64 15.10
CA PRO A 25 3.92 16.81 15.10
C PRO A 25 4.62 16.28 16.36
N ALA A 26 3.99 16.38 17.52
CA ALA A 26 4.52 15.86 18.78
C ALA A 26 4.69 14.32 18.80
N ASP A 27 4.03 13.60 17.89
CA ASP A 27 4.12 12.13 17.77
C ASP A 27 5.31 11.67 16.91
N LEU A 28 6.10 12.58 16.32
CA LEU A 28 7.18 12.26 15.37
C LEU A 28 8.12 11.21 15.94
N GLY A 29 8.59 11.36 17.17
CA GLY A 29 9.49 10.38 17.79
C GLY A 29 8.91 8.98 17.90
N ALA A 30 7.61 8.85 18.20
CA ALA A 30 6.93 7.56 18.26
C ALA A 30 6.78 6.93 16.86
N VAL A 31 6.51 7.75 15.83
CA VAL A 31 6.42 7.30 14.43
C VAL A 31 7.78 6.77 13.95
N GLU A 32 8.87 7.49 14.23
CA GLU A 32 10.23 7.09 13.88
C GLU A 32 10.66 5.80 14.59
N ALA A 33 10.44 5.73 15.91
CA ALA A 33 10.77 4.56 16.70
C ALA A 33 10.06 3.32 16.16
N LEU A 34 8.74 3.42 15.86
CA LEU A 34 7.98 2.33 15.29
C LEU A 34 8.45 2.00 13.87
N HIS A 35 8.77 3.03 13.04
CA HIS A 35 9.29 2.80 11.70
C HIS A 35 10.56 1.95 11.74
N HIS A 36 11.57 2.40 12.48
CA HIS A 36 12.84 1.68 12.60
C HIS A 36 12.66 0.28 13.17
N HIS A 37 11.86 0.13 14.22
CA HIS A 37 11.57 -1.18 14.81
C HIS A 37 10.88 -2.14 13.82
N SER A 38 9.94 -1.64 13.03
CA SER A 38 9.14 -2.46 12.10
C SER A 38 9.94 -2.94 10.88
N ILE A 39 10.96 -2.19 10.44
CA ILE A 39 11.78 -2.55 9.28
C ILE A 39 13.11 -3.20 9.66
N ALA A 40 13.43 -3.29 10.96
CA ALA A 40 14.67 -3.90 11.43
C ALA A 40 14.84 -5.32 10.87
N GLY A 41 16.00 -5.56 10.25
CA GLY A 41 16.32 -6.85 9.62
C GLY A 41 15.61 -7.12 8.29
N MET A 42 14.78 -6.20 7.78
CA MET A 42 14.17 -6.37 6.45
C MET A 42 15.15 -5.97 5.34
N PRO A 43 15.22 -6.76 4.24
CA PRO A 43 16.05 -6.40 3.10
C PRO A 43 15.63 -5.08 2.45
N ALA A 44 16.59 -4.23 2.08
CA ALA A 44 16.34 -2.93 1.44
C ALA A 44 15.43 -2.99 0.19
N PRO A 45 15.48 -4.03 -0.68
CA PRO A 45 14.55 -4.14 -1.78
C PRO A 45 13.07 -4.27 -1.37
N LEU A 46 12.77 -4.75 -0.17
CA LEU A 46 11.38 -4.98 0.28
C LEU A 46 10.73 -3.76 0.90
N VAL A 47 11.52 -2.90 1.54
CA VAL A 47 11.02 -1.73 2.25
C VAL A 47 11.88 -0.51 1.94
N LYS A 48 11.26 0.67 1.97
CA LYS A 48 11.96 1.94 1.93
C LYS A 48 12.11 2.43 3.37
N THR A 49 13.31 2.83 3.75
CA THR A 49 13.53 3.56 5.00
C THR A 49 13.11 5.01 4.78
N GLU A 50 12.16 5.49 5.56
CA GLU A 50 11.75 6.89 5.53
C GLU A 50 12.70 7.72 6.41
N SER A 51 13.09 8.90 5.94
CA SER A 51 13.96 9.80 6.69
C SER A 51 13.18 10.59 7.73
N HIS A 52 13.88 11.10 8.75
CA HIS A 52 13.34 12.04 9.72
C HIS A 52 12.63 13.21 9.04
N ASP A 53 13.33 13.91 8.12
CA ASP A 53 12.79 15.07 7.42
C ASP A 53 11.51 14.76 6.63
N PHE A 54 11.45 13.57 6.02
CA PHE A 54 10.24 13.15 5.32
C PHE A 54 9.08 12.96 6.29
N LEU A 55 9.26 12.19 7.37
CA LEU A 55 8.20 11.96 8.38
C LEU A 55 7.76 13.27 9.04
N ALA A 56 8.70 14.13 9.40
CA ALA A 56 8.43 15.45 9.93
C ALA A 56 7.61 16.29 8.93
N SER A 57 7.99 16.33 7.65
CA SER A 57 7.28 17.09 6.61
C SER A 57 5.82 16.67 6.47
N VAL A 58 5.54 15.36 6.60
CA VAL A 58 4.17 14.84 6.53
C VAL A 58 3.35 15.31 7.72
N LEU A 59 3.89 15.20 8.94
CA LEU A 59 3.23 15.65 10.17
C LEU A 59 3.04 17.17 10.23
N HIS A 60 3.89 17.97 9.52
CA HIS A 60 3.79 19.42 9.44
C HIS A 60 2.94 19.93 8.25
N GLY A 61 2.10 19.06 7.66
CA GLY A 61 1.06 19.50 6.73
C GLY A 61 1.21 19.05 5.27
N ARG A 62 2.30 18.36 4.89
CA ARG A 62 2.40 17.74 3.56
C ARG A 62 1.40 16.61 3.36
N GLY A 63 0.89 16.06 4.45
CA GLY A 63 -0.07 14.98 4.48
C GLY A 63 -0.68 14.79 5.87
N GLN A 64 -1.14 13.59 6.14
CA GLN A 64 -1.71 13.19 7.42
C GLN A 64 -1.18 11.80 7.81
N VAL A 65 -1.08 11.54 9.11
CA VAL A 65 -0.63 10.25 9.65
C VAL A 65 -1.70 9.70 10.57
N ILE A 66 -2.28 8.54 10.22
CA ILE A 66 -3.17 7.81 11.11
C ILE A 66 -2.35 6.86 11.99
N GLY A 67 -2.62 6.80 13.27
CA GLY A 67 -2.00 5.89 14.22
C GLY A 67 -3.01 4.99 14.92
N ALA A 68 -2.59 3.78 15.26
CA ALA A 68 -3.26 2.88 16.18
C ALA A 68 -2.42 2.77 17.46
N LEU A 69 -3.04 3.00 18.61
CA LEU A 69 -2.39 2.98 19.91
C LEU A 69 -2.99 1.89 20.79
N SER A 70 -2.13 1.20 21.52
CA SER A 70 -2.48 0.29 22.62
C SER A 70 -2.04 0.96 23.93
N GLY A 71 -2.98 1.55 24.67
CA GLY A 71 -2.62 2.52 25.70
C GLY A 71 -1.86 3.70 25.08
N ASP A 72 -0.67 3.99 25.60
CA ASP A 72 0.19 5.07 25.08
C ASP A 72 1.17 4.61 23.98
N GLU A 73 1.25 3.30 23.69
CA GLU A 73 2.16 2.75 22.69
C GLU A 73 1.57 2.87 21.28
N LEU A 74 2.31 3.50 20.36
CA LEU A 74 1.97 3.50 18.95
C LEU A 74 2.36 2.14 18.34
N VAL A 75 1.38 1.34 17.91
CA VAL A 75 1.58 -0.03 17.42
C VAL A 75 1.44 -0.16 15.91
N ALA A 76 0.79 0.81 15.25
CA ALA A 76 0.74 0.90 13.80
C ALA A 76 0.53 2.33 13.34
N TYR A 77 1.07 2.70 12.18
CA TYR A 77 0.80 3.99 11.53
C TYR A 77 0.76 3.85 10.01
N GLY A 78 0.14 4.84 9.35
CA GLY A 78 0.13 4.95 7.90
C GLY A 78 0.03 6.40 7.45
N LEU A 79 0.79 6.73 6.40
CA LEU A 79 0.90 8.08 5.84
C LEU A 79 -0.07 8.25 4.67
N LEU A 80 -0.76 9.38 4.61
CA LEU A 80 -1.59 9.85 3.49
C LEU A 80 -1.04 11.20 3.03
N LEU A 81 -0.48 11.26 1.81
CA LEU A 81 0.07 12.48 1.24
C LEU A 81 -0.95 13.14 0.31
N HIS A 82 -1.14 14.43 0.49
CA HIS A 82 -1.96 15.28 -0.38
C HIS A 82 -1.08 16.20 -1.25
N GLN A 83 0.12 16.54 -0.78
CA GLN A 83 1.09 17.32 -1.52
C GLN A 83 2.19 16.40 -2.04
N LEU A 84 2.16 16.18 -3.36
CA LEU A 84 3.13 15.34 -4.06
C LEU A 84 4.27 16.18 -4.59
N LEU A 85 5.47 15.60 -4.61
CA LEU A 85 6.57 16.15 -5.41
C LEU A 85 6.33 15.84 -6.89
N PRO A 86 6.84 16.66 -7.83
CA PRO A 86 6.75 16.34 -9.27
C PRO A 86 7.31 14.96 -9.62
N SER A 87 8.35 14.51 -8.92
CA SER A 87 8.93 13.16 -9.07
C SER A 87 8.07 12.02 -8.53
N ASP A 88 7.02 12.32 -7.78
CA ASP A 88 6.08 11.35 -7.23
C ASP A 88 4.75 11.32 -8.02
N ASP A 89 4.64 12.06 -9.11
CA ASP A 89 3.41 12.16 -9.91
C ASP A 89 3.21 10.90 -10.79
N PRO A 90 2.22 10.07 -10.52
CA PRO A 90 1.98 8.83 -11.26
C PRO A 90 1.05 9.02 -12.48
N ARG A 91 0.64 10.25 -12.81
CA ARG A 91 -0.34 10.48 -13.89
C ARG A 91 0.10 9.95 -15.24
N PRO A 92 1.39 10.08 -15.66
CA PRO A 92 1.85 9.51 -16.92
C PRO A 92 1.66 7.99 -16.96
N GLU A 93 2.08 7.29 -15.91
CA GLU A 93 2.03 5.82 -15.81
C GLU A 93 0.60 5.29 -15.66
N LEU A 94 -0.27 6.08 -15.05
CA LEU A 94 -1.69 5.75 -14.86
C LEU A 94 -2.59 6.27 -15.99
N HIS A 95 -2.04 6.97 -16.99
CA HIS A 95 -2.77 7.61 -18.10
C HIS A 95 -3.89 8.53 -17.59
N LEU A 96 -3.63 9.30 -16.54
CA LEU A 96 -4.59 10.21 -15.93
C LEU A 96 -4.44 11.63 -16.47
N PRO A 97 -5.54 12.39 -16.59
CA PRO A 97 -5.48 13.78 -17.00
C PRO A 97 -4.74 14.65 -15.95
N PRO A 98 -4.07 15.76 -16.39
CA PRO A 98 -3.29 16.60 -15.49
C PRO A 98 -4.04 17.15 -14.28
N GLN A 99 -5.35 17.38 -14.41
CA GLN A 99 -6.21 17.93 -13.37
C GLN A 99 -6.78 16.87 -12.41
N GLN A 100 -6.53 15.56 -12.65
CA GLN A 100 -7.05 14.50 -11.77
C GLN A 100 -6.54 14.67 -10.34
N PRO A 101 -7.42 14.80 -9.34
CA PRO A 101 -6.99 14.79 -7.95
C PRO A 101 -6.30 13.48 -7.60
N LEU A 102 -5.22 13.58 -6.83
CA LEU A 102 -4.40 12.43 -6.41
C LEU A 102 -4.15 12.47 -4.91
N ALA A 103 -4.05 11.28 -4.29
CA ALA A 103 -3.47 11.14 -2.97
C ALA A 103 -2.64 9.85 -2.89
N LYS A 104 -1.48 9.93 -2.22
CA LYS A 104 -0.55 8.81 -2.09
C LYS A 104 -0.70 8.15 -0.71
N LEU A 105 -1.02 6.87 -0.70
CA LEU A 105 -0.85 6.06 0.50
C LEU A 105 0.65 5.73 0.62
N ALA A 106 1.40 6.56 1.33
CA ALA A 106 2.83 6.39 1.50
C ALA A 106 3.16 5.31 2.56
N GLY A 107 4.32 5.40 3.20
CA GLY A 107 4.79 4.44 4.17
C GLY A 107 3.74 4.06 5.23
N ALA A 108 3.76 2.80 5.62
CA ALA A 108 2.97 2.29 6.74
C ALA A 108 3.76 1.22 7.48
N SER A 109 3.63 1.19 8.79
CA SER A 109 4.31 0.22 9.65
C SER A 109 3.35 -0.38 10.67
N VAL A 110 3.60 -1.65 10.98
CA VAL A 110 2.91 -2.37 12.05
C VAL A 110 3.98 -3.04 12.90
N ALA A 111 3.93 -2.83 14.22
CA ALA A 111 4.84 -3.43 15.17
C ALA A 111 4.87 -4.97 14.99
N PRO A 112 6.03 -5.63 15.05
CA PRO A 112 6.15 -7.06 14.71
C PRO A 112 5.16 -7.96 15.47
N HIS A 113 4.96 -7.74 16.76
CA HIS A 113 4.05 -8.52 17.59
C HIS A 113 2.56 -8.22 17.37
N TRP A 114 2.24 -7.17 16.59
CA TRP A 114 0.88 -6.82 16.15
C TRP A 114 0.58 -7.26 14.72
N ARG A 115 1.51 -7.90 14.03
CA ARG A 115 1.29 -8.43 12.66
C ARG A 115 0.29 -9.58 12.67
N GLY A 116 -0.29 -9.89 11.50
CA GLY A 116 -1.31 -10.94 11.38
C GLY A 116 -2.72 -10.53 11.84
N GLN A 117 -2.89 -9.36 12.47
CA GLN A 117 -4.16 -8.86 13.00
C GLN A 117 -4.90 -7.90 12.07
N ARG A 118 -4.58 -7.90 10.77
CA ARG A 118 -5.19 -7.04 9.73
C ARG A 118 -5.04 -5.53 9.96
N LEU A 119 -4.09 -5.07 10.79
CA LEU A 119 -3.89 -3.64 11.03
C LEU A 119 -3.51 -2.89 9.75
N GLN A 120 -2.70 -3.50 8.88
CA GLN A 120 -2.37 -2.91 7.57
C GLN A 120 -3.64 -2.65 6.74
N HIS A 121 -4.58 -3.57 6.72
CA HIS A 121 -5.87 -3.40 6.02
C HIS A 121 -6.68 -2.25 6.62
N GLN A 122 -6.78 -2.16 7.94
CA GLN A 122 -7.47 -1.07 8.64
C GLN A 122 -6.80 0.29 8.39
N LEU A 123 -5.46 0.34 8.36
CA LEU A 123 -4.72 1.55 7.99
C LEU A 123 -5.04 2.01 6.57
N ILE A 124 -5.15 1.08 5.61
CA ILE A 124 -5.53 1.40 4.22
C ILE A 124 -6.93 1.98 4.19
N GLN A 125 -7.92 1.28 4.76
CA GLN A 125 -9.32 1.71 4.77
C GLN A 125 -9.51 3.09 5.40
N ARG A 126 -8.86 3.38 6.54
CA ARG A 126 -8.96 4.69 7.20
C ARG A 126 -8.35 5.82 6.37
N ARG A 127 -7.25 5.56 5.66
CA ARG A 127 -6.65 6.54 4.75
C ARG A 127 -7.52 6.77 3.50
N MET A 128 -8.12 5.71 2.94
CA MET A 128 -9.08 5.82 1.85
C MET A 128 -10.29 6.66 2.25
N ALA A 129 -10.87 6.39 3.43
CA ALA A 129 -12.03 7.15 3.94
C ALA A 129 -11.71 8.63 4.23
N ARG A 130 -10.44 8.99 4.42
CA ARG A 130 -9.97 10.36 4.70
C ARG A 130 -9.63 11.14 3.45
N ALA A 131 -9.25 10.47 2.39
CA ALA A 131 -8.90 11.09 1.11
C ALA A 131 -10.12 11.74 0.45
N ASP A 132 -9.87 12.68 -0.45
CA ASP A 132 -10.91 13.26 -1.30
C ASP A 132 -11.60 12.13 -2.09
N SER A 133 -12.94 12.13 -2.10
CA SER A 133 -13.73 11.08 -2.76
C SER A 133 -13.56 11.04 -4.29
N SER A 134 -13.06 12.11 -4.90
CA SER A 134 -12.75 12.20 -6.33
C SER A 134 -11.29 11.85 -6.65
N ALA A 135 -10.43 11.72 -5.64
CA ALA A 135 -9.02 11.46 -5.84
C ALA A 135 -8.76 10.01 -6.24
N VAL A 136 -7.94 9.82 -7.26
CA VAL A 136 -7.30 8.52 -7.49
C VAL A 136 -6.23 8.31 -6.42
N LEU A 137 -6.35 7.21 -5.70
CA LEU A 137 -5.38 6.83 -4.67
C LEU A 137 -4.32 5.94 -5.29
N PHE A 138 -3.05 6.19 -4.96
CA PHE A 138 -1.97 5.35 -5.44
C PHE A 138 -0.95 5.02 -4.33
N VAL A 139 -0.19 3.99 -4.58
CA VAL A 139 0.83 3.47 -3.64
C VAL A 139 1.85 2.65 -4.40
N THR A 140 3.09 2.62 -3.90
CA THR A 140 4.11 1.70 -4.41
C THR A 140 4.38 0.58 -3.42
N ALA A 141 4.53 -0.65 -3.94
CA ALA A 141 4.87 -1.82 -3.12
C ALA A 141 5.94 -2.68 -3.82
N ALA A 142 6.88 -3.23 -3.07
CA ALA A 142 7.83 -4.18 -3.62
C ALA A 142 7.12 -5.47 -4.05
N PRO A 143 7.44 -6.06 -5.23
CA PRO A 143 6.87 -7.35 -5.65
C PRO A 143 7.04 -8.46 -4.62
N GLY A 144 8.21 -8.54 -3.96
CA GLY A 144 8.46 -9.50 -2.90
C GLY A 144 7.78 -9.19 -1.56
N ASN A 145 7.18 -8.00 -1.35
CA ASN A 145 6.46 -7.67 -0.13
C ASN A 145 4.98 -8.10 -0.25
N HIS A 146 4.76 -9.41 -0.17
CA HIS A 146 3.45 -10.02 -0.37
C HIS A 146 2.39 -9.50 0.62
N ALA A 147 2.77 -9.27 1.87
CA ALA A 147 1.84 -8.77 2.89
C ALA A 147 1.29 -7.38 2.52
N SER A 148 2.13 -6.53 1.94
CA SER A 148 1.75 -5.18 1.51
C SER A 148 0.76 -5.21 0.35
N TRP A 149 1.17 -5.76 -0.81
CA TRP A 149 0.30 -5.69 -1.98
C TRP A 149 -0.97 -6.54 -1.86
N ARG A 150 -0.96 -7.66 -1.10
CA ARG A 150 -2.19 -8.42 -0.80
C ARG A 150 -3.20 -7.60 -0.01
N SER A 151 -2.74 -6.83 0.97
CA SER A 151 -3.63 -5.95 1.74
C SER A 151 -4.23 -4.83 0.88
N LEU A 152 -3.45 -4.29 -0.07
CA LEU A 152 -3.91 -3.27 -1.02
C LEU A 152 -4.95 -3.84 -1.99
N LEU A 153 -4.68 -5.00 -2.61
CA LEU A 153 -5.63 -5.67 -3.49
C LEU A 153 -6.96 -5.99 -2.78
N ALA A 154 -6.89 -6.43 -1.51
CA ALA A 154 -8.08 -6.67 -0.69
C ALA A 154 -8.88 -5.39 -0.38
N CYS A 155 -8.29 -4.21 -0.55
CA CYS A 155 -8.96 -2.92 -0.45
C CYS A 155 -9.37 -2.34 -1.82
N GLY A 156 -9.32 -3.13 -2.90
CA GLY A 156 -9.77 -2.72 -4.24
C GLY A 156 -8.72 -2.02 -5.10
N PHE A 157 -7.47 -1.91 -4.64
CA PHE A 157 -6.37 -1.47 -5.51
C PHE A 157 -6.06 -2.53 -6.57
N SER A 158 -5.46 -2.10 -7.67
CA SER A 158 -4.90 -2.99 -8.68
C SER A 158 -3.52 -2.55 -9.10
N VAL A 159 -2.65 -3.49 -9.47
CA VAL A 159 -1.34 -3.18 -10.05
C VAL A 159 -1.53 -2.67 -11.45
N ARG A 160 -1.00 -1.48 -11.73
CA ARG A 160 -1.13 -0.76 -13.00
C ARG A 160 0.19 -0.65 -13.75
N ALA A 161 1.32 -0.54 -13.04
CA ALA A 161 2.63 -0.43 -13.63
C ALA A 161 3.69 -1.11 -12.77
N LEU A 162 4.86 -1.35 -13.39
CA LEU A 162 6.12 -1.71 -12.74
C LEU A 162 7.11 -0.57 -12.95
N GLU A 163 7.65 -0.06 -11.85
CA GLU A 163 8.56 1.08 -11.86
C GLU A 163 9.88 0.74 -11.18
N ARG A 164 10.90 1.53 -11.50
CA ARG A 164 12.18 1.55 -10.80
C ARG A 164 12.24 2.77 -9.88
N CYS A 165 12.17 2.54 -8.57
CA CYS A 165 12.16 3.59 -7.55
C CYS A 165 13.26 3.38 -6.52
N TYR A 166 13.53 4.41 -5.71
CA TYR A 166 14.32 4.32 -4.47
C TYR A 166 15.68 3.64 -4.66
N GLY A 167 16.47 4.08 -5.64
CA GLY A 167 17.79 3.49 -5.95
C GLY A 167 17.75 2.32 -6.92
N GLY A 168 16.68 2.22 -7.74
CA GLY A 168 16.57 1.22 -8.81
C GLY A 168 15.84 -0.06 -8.44
N PHE A 169 15.21 -0.11 -7.27
CA PHE A 169 14.39 -1.26 -6.87
C PHE A 169 13.06 -1.29 -7.62
N SER A 170 12.65 -2.48 -8.06
CA SER A 170 11.34 -2.68 -8.70
C SER A 170 10.20 -2.45 -7.70
N ARG A 171 9.18 -1.73 -8.15
CA ARG A 171 7.95 -1.47 -7.39
C ARG A 171 6.74 -1.65 -8.30
N TYR A 172 5.71 -2.29 -7.77
CA TYR A 172 4.37 -2.14 -8.30
C TYR A 172 3.89 -0.72 -8.03
N LEU A 173 3.35 -0.06 -9.04
CA LEU A 173 2.45 1.06 -8.87
C LEU A 173 1.03 0.50 -8.80
N LEU A 174 0.40 0.60 -7.64
CA LEU A 174 -0.99 0.21 -7.47
C LEU A 174 -1.86 1.46 -7.39
N ALA A 175 -3.04 1.39 -8.00
CA ALA A 175 -4.01 2.48 -7.95
C ALA A 175 -5.41 1.96 -7.60
N TYR A 176 -6.17 2.83 -6.93
CA TYR A 176 -7.60 2.73 -6.70
C TYR A 176 -8.27 3.98 -7.28
N ASP A 177 -9.14 3.79 -8.26
CA ASP A 177 -9.93 4.84 -8.86
C ASP A 177 -11.39 4.68 -8.38
N PRO A 178 -11.93 5.63 -7.60
CA PRO A 178 -13.29 5.54 -7.10
C PRO A 178 -14.35 5.64 -8.21
N ALA A 179 -14.04 6.32 -9.32
CA ALA A 179 -14.92 6.44 -10.47
C ALA A 179 -14.96 5.15 -11.32
N HIS A 180 -13.87 4.38 -11.29
CA HIS A 180 -13.70 3.16 -12.06
C HIS A 180 -13.15 2.03 -11.17
N PRO A 181 -13.94 1.55 -10.21
CA PRO A 181 -13.49 0.48 -9.33
C PRO A 181 -13.11 -0.76 -10.15
N THR A 182 -11.99 -1.38 -9.80
CA THR A 182 -11.51 -2.58 -10.49
C THR A 182 -12.49 -3.72 -10.25
N LEU A 183 -13.29 -4.06 -11.26
CA LEU A 183 -14.21 -5.19 -11.22
C LEU A 183 -13.44 -6.48 -11.50
N ALA A 184 -12.82 -7.05 -10.48
CA ALA A 184 -12.13 -8.35 -10.58
C ALA A 184 -13.06 -9.48 -11.08
N SER A 185 -14.37 -9.32 -10.94
CA SER A 185 -15.39 -10.32 -11.28
C SER A 185 -15.86 -10.28 -12.75
N ALA A 186 -15.49 -9.28 -13.52
CA ALA A 186 -16.03 -9.10 -14.87
C ALA A 186 -15.23 -9.79 -15.98
N SER A 187 -13.98 -10.22 -15.72
CA SER A 187 -13.18 -10.97 -16.68
C SER A 187 -13.28 -12.47 -16.46
N THR A 188 -13.39 -13.22 -17.53
CA THR A 188 -13.29 -14.69 -17.55
C THR A 188 -11.87 -15.17 -17.91
N VAL A 189 -10.99 -14.24 -18.33
CA VAL A 189 -9.62 -14.54 -18.75
C VAL A 189 -8.67 -14.05 -17.68
N PHE A 190 -7.84 -14.96 -17.15
CA PHE A 190 -6.87 -14.66 -16.10
C PHE A 190 -5.52 -15.31 -16.40
N ALA A 191 -4.45 -14.70 -15.89
CA ALA A 191 -3.12 -15.29 -15.84
C ALA A 191 -2.55 -15.13 -14.42
N ASP A 192 -2.13 -16.22 -13.80
CA ASP A 192 -1.43 -16.19 -12.51
C ASP A 192 0.08 -16.20 -12.79
N ILE A 193 0.78 -15.15 -12.36
CA ILE A 193 2.21 -14.94 -12.60
C ILE A 193 2.92 -14.78 -11.25
N ASP A 194 4.07 -15.45 -11.11
CA ASP A 194 4.95 -15.25 -9.94
C ASP A 194 5.33 -13.77 -9.81
N CYS A 195 5.26 -13.24 -8.60
CA CYS A 195 5.55 -11.82 -8.33
C CYS A 195 7.01 -11.43 -8.61
N LEU A 196 7.92 -12.39 -8.75
CA LEU A 196 9.32 -12.15 -9.12
C LEU A 196 9.58 -12.30 -10.63
N ASP A 197 8.64 -12.85 -11.42
CA ASP A 197 8.73 -12.89 -12.89
C ASP A 197 8.32 -11.51 -13.47
N LEU A 198 9.17 -10.52 -13.23
CA LEU A 198 8.92 -9.13 -13.62
C LEU A 198 8.81 -8.97 -15.15
N VAL A 199 9.53 -9.80 -15.91
CA VAL A 199 9.51 -9.72 -17.40
C VAL A 199 8.13 -10.10 -17.93
N ARG A 200 7.56 -11.19 -17.44
CA ARG A 200 6.24 -11.64 -17.87
C ARG A 200 5.14 -10.68 -17.39
N GLN A 201 5.27 -10.15 -16.19
CA GLN A 201 4.36 -9.13 -15.67
C GLN A 201 4.38 -7.85 -16.51
N GLN A 202 5.59 -7.37 -16.90
CA GLN A 202 5.70 -6.18 -17.75
C GLN A 202 4.99 -6.38 -19.09
N ARG A 203 5.15 -7.55 -19.72
CA ARG A 203 4.45 -7.86 -20.99
C ARG A 203 2.92 -7.82 -20.82
N LEU A 204 2.39 -8.25 -19.67
CA LEU A 204 0.95 -8.15 -19.40
C LEU A 204 0.52 -6.69 -19.21
N ILE A 205 1.29 -5.89 -18.48
CA ILE A 205 1.05 -4.45 -18.32
C ILE A 205 1.03 -3.74 -19.69
N ASP A 206 2.04 -4.00 -20.54
CA ASP A 206 2.15 -3.43 -21.88
C ASP A 206 0.96 -3.85 -22.78
N ALA A 207 0.36 -5.01 -22.52
CA ALA A 207 -0.86 -5.49 -23.17
C ALA A 207 -2.17 -4.98 -22.51
N GLY A 208 -2.10 -4.05 -21.57
CA GLY A 208 -3.25 -3.45 -20.89
C GLY A 208 -3.89 -4.34 -19.81
N TRP A 209 -3.12 -5.27 -19.22
CA TRP A 209 -3.58 -6.09 -18.12
C TRP A 209 -3.25 -5.47 -16.77
N HIS A 210 -4.12 -5.69 -15.78
CA HIS A 210 -3.92 -5.24 -14.41
C HIS A 210 -3.80 -6.42 -13.46
N GLY A 211 -2.93 -6.29 -12.45
CA GLY A 211 -2.85 -7.24 -11.34
C GLY A 211 -3.97 -6.97 -10.34
N ILE A 212 -4.92 -7.90 -10.19
CA ILE A 212 -6.21 -7.65 -9.52
C ILE A 212 -6.44 -8.46 -8.25
N ALA A 213 -5.74 -9.56 -8.07
CA ALA A 213 -5.92 -10.45 -6.92
C ALA A 213 -4.66 -11.27 -6.66
N PRO A 214 -4.48 -11.86 -5.48
CA PRO A 214 -3.52 -12.94 -5.30
C PRO A 214 -3.86 -14.11 -6.24
N GLY A 215 -2.83 -14.69 -6.87
CA GLY A 215 -2.97 -15.89 -7.67
C GLY A 215 -3.12 -17.15 -6.81
N HIS A 216 -3.30 -18.30 -7.45
CA HIS A 216 -3.47 -19.59 -6.75
C HIS A 216 -2.19 -20.07 -6.04
N ALA A 217 -1.03 -19.88 -6.67
CA ALA A 217 0.24 -20.24 -6.05
C ALA A 217 0.67 -19.16 -5.03
N ALA A 218 1.35 -19.58 -3.96
CA ALA A 218 1.95 -18.65 -3.01
C ALA A 218 2.93 -17.72 -3.75
N GLY A 219 2.83 -16.42 -3.50
CA GLY A 219 3.68 -15.42 -4.16
C GLY A 219 3.29 -15.06 -5.59
N SER A 220 2.21 -15.65 -6.15
CA SER A 220 1.72 -15.25 -7.46
C SER A 220 0.66 -14.13 -7.37
N LEU A 221 0.57 -13.38 -8.46
CA LEU A 221 -0.40 -12.31 -8.69
C LEU A 221 -1.27 -12.70 -9.87
N ARG A 222 -2.58 -12.53 -9.72
CA ARG A 222 -3.58 -12.74 -10.78
C ARG A 222 -3.74 -11.49 -11.61
N TRP A 223 -3.60 -11.64 -12.91
CA TRP A 223 -3.75 -10.60 -13.90
C TRP A 223 -5.01 -10.82 -14.73
N ALA A 224 -5.68 -9.73 -15.11
CA ALA A 224 -6.82 -9.72 -16.02
C ALA A 224 -6.69 -8.53 -16.99
N PRO A 225 -7.21 -8.67 -18.23
CA PRO A 225 -7.27 -7.52 -19.15
C PRO A 225 -8.17 -6.43 -18.58
N GLN A 226 -7.79 -5.17 -18.79
CA GLN A 226 -8.67 -4.05 -18.48
C GLN A 226 -9.87 -4.13 -19.42
N LEU A 227 -11.07 -4.18 -18.85
CA LEU A 227 -12.29 -4.08 -19.65
C LEU A 227 -12.37 -2.66 -20.23
N ALA A 228 -12.52 -2.55 -21.56
CA ALA A 228 -12.78 -1.28 -22.19
C ALA A 228 -14.04 -0.66 -21.58
N THR A 229 -13.91 0.52 -20.99
CA THR A 229 -15.08 1.26 -20.51
C THR A 229 -15.92 1.62 -21.74
N THR A 230 -17.16 1.15 -21.81
CA THR A 230 -18.11 1.30 -22.95
C THR A 230 -18.51 2.75 -23.22
N ALA A 231 -17.82 3.74 -22.63
CA ALA A 231 -18.15 5.17 -22.78
C ALA A 231 -17.64 5.81 -24.10
N ALA A 232 -16.88 5.11 -24.95
CA ALA A 232 -16.31 5.68 -26.19
C ALA A 232 -17.14 5.41 -27.46
N LEU A 233 -18.28 4.73 -27.38
CA LEU A 233 -19.11 4.39 -28.55
C LEU A 233 -20.28 5.33 -28.81
N GLY A 234 -20.40 6.44 -28.05
CA GLY A 234 -21.54 7.37 -28.15
C GLY A 234 -21.28 8.70 -28.87
N ALA A 235 -20.08 8.99 -29.37
CA ALA A 235 -19.72 10.30 -29.89
C ALA A 235 -19.44 10.33 -31.42
N GLN A 236 -19.96 9.38 -32.18
CA GLN A 236 -19.96 9.45 -33.65
C GLN A 236 -21.34 9.04 -34.18
N ARG A 237 -22.29 9.95 -34.04
CA ARG A 237 -23.45 10.08 -34.97
C ARG A 237 -23.84 11.55 -35.11
#